data_506daa428981a6bfa335ed2698e86f5d
#
_entry.id   506daa428981a6bfa335ed2698e86f5d
#
_cell.length_a   1.000
_cell.length_b   1.000
_cell.length_c   1.000
_cell.angle_alpha   90.00
_cell.angle_beta   90.00
_cell.angle_gamma   90.00
#
_symmetry.space_group_name_H-M   'P 1'
#
loop_
_entity.id
_entity.type
_entity.pdbx_description
1 polymer ?
#
loop_
_entity_poly.entity_id
_entity_poly.type
_entity_poly.pdbx_seq_one_letter_code
_entity_poly.pdbx_strand_id
1 'polypeptide(L)'
;PSPAELAALPYRSKKELTGAVRITEFPGADMCACCGTHVERSGQVGLVKFLSCQKFRDGVRLELLCGRRAADYLSACWEQARQIGQSLSVKPEASFPAVSRMQAELLHTKERAARLEEQSFAHTAAEYAGKGDTVLVTGPLEGDGARRLCDAVAQTCGGRCAVFAGEDDAYRYAVIHTGQDIRPLVKDMND
;
A
#
# COMPACT_ATOMS: atom_id res chain seq x y z
N PRO A 1 40.16 -31.44 -16.40
CA PRO A 1 40.47 -31.68 -17.81
C PRO A 1 41.63 -30.79 -18.28
N SER A 2 42.42 -31.27 -19.22
CA SER A 2 43.43 -30.49 -19.91
C SER A 2 42.78 -29.41 -20.80
N PRO A 3 43.54 -28.37 -21.27
CA PRO A 3 42.99 -27.36 -22.16
C PRO A 3 42.36 -27.93 -23.45
N ALA A 4 42.91 -29.02 -23.99
CA ALA A 4 42.37 -29.69 -25.17
C ALA A 4 41.04 -30.44 -24.85
N GLU A 5 40.95 -31.08 -23.71
CA GLU A 5 39.72 -31.73 -23.24
C GLU A 5 38.62 -30.69 -22.91
N LEU A 6 38.99 -29.56 -22.32
CA LEU A 6 38.04 -28.45 -22.05
C LEU A 6 37.42 -27.90 -23.34
N ALA A 7 38.25 -27.74 -24.39
CA ALA A 7 37.77 -27.23 -25.68
C ALA A 7 36.78 -28.19 -26.37
N ALA A 8 36.84 -29.47 -26.06
CA ALA A 8 35.94 -30.50 -26.61
C ALA A 8 34.65 -30.70 -25.81
N LEU A 9 34.53 -30.13 -24.59
CA LEU A 9 33.35 -30.28 -23.75
C LEU A 9 32.29 -29.18 -23.98
N PRO A 10 31.02 -29.52 -24.13
CA PRO A 10 29.92 -28.54 -24.34
C PRO A 10 29.49 -27.92 -23.04
N TYR A 11 30.41 -27.33 -22.26
CA TYR A 11 30.05 -26.70 -20.99
C TYR A 11 29.72 -25.22 -21.12
N ARG A 12 28.84 -24.71 -20.26
CA ARG A 12 28.55 -23.29 -20.13
C ARG A 12 29.52 -22.60 -19.17
N SER A 13 30.00 -21.42 -19.57
CA SER A 13 30.75 -20.54 -18.66
C SER A 13 30.28 -19.11 -18.80
N LYS A 14 30.30 -18.37 -17.70
CA LYS A 14 29.97 -16.93 -17.67
C LYS A 14 31.17 -16.03 -18.02
N LYS A 15 32.38 -16.58 -18.02
CA LYS A 15 33.64 -15.87 -18.24
C LYS A 15 34.59 -16.78 -18.98
N GLU A 16 35.55 -16.18 -19.68
CA GLU A 16 36.73 -16.92 -20.12
C GLU A 16 37.50 -17.38 -18.88
N LEU A 17 37.85 -18.65 -18.88
CA LEU A 17 38.51 -19.30 -17.75
C LEU A 17 39.93 -19.67 -18.12
N THR A 18 40.88 -19.34 -17.25
CA THR A 18 42.30 -19.72 -17.39
C THR A 18 42.70 -20.58 -16.18
N GLY A 19 43.60 -21.54 -16.42
CA GLY A 19 44.07 -22.45 -15.37
C GLY A 19 43.18 -23.67 -15.15
N ALA A 20 43.17 -24.19 -13.92
CA ALA A 20 42.36 -25.34 -13.54
C ALA A 20 40.89 -24.99 -13.43
N VAL A 21 40.05 -25.62 -14.23
CA VAL A 21 38.60 -25.38 -14.28
C VAL A 21 37.87 -26.58 -13.71
N ARG A 22 36.97 -26.32 -12.75
CA ARG A 22 36.03 -27.32 -12.21
C ARG A 22 34.76 -27.36 -13.06
N ILE A 23 34.53 -28.50 -13.72
CA ILE A 23 33.29 -28.75 -14.45
C ILE A 23 32.33 -29.54 -13.56
N THR A 24 31.10 -29.06 -13.46
CA THR A 24 30.00 -29.76 -12.81
C THR A 24 29.05 -30.23 -13.89
N GLU A 25 28.85 -31.54 -13.96
CA GLU A 25 27.92 -32.18 -14.89
C GLU A 25 26.66 -32.63 -14.17
N PHE A 26 25.52 -32.32 -14.79
CA PHE A 26 24.22 -32.87 -14.44
C PHE A 26 23.77 -33.77 -15.59
N PRO A 27 23.95 -35.11 -15.49
CA PRO A 27 23.73 -36.02 -16.59
C PRO A 27 22.36 -35.83 -17.25
N GLY A 28 22.37 -35.64 -18.58
CA GLY A 28 21.16 -35.42 -19.37
C GLY A 28 20.50 -34.05 -19.22
N ALA A 29 21.05 -33.13 -18.42
CA ALA A 29 20.44 -31.82 -18.17
C ALA A 29 21.39 -30.66 -18.50
N ASP A 30 22.60 -30.61 -17.91
CA ASP A 30 23.47 -29.45 -18.04
C ASP A 30 24.92 -29.78 -17.67
N MET A 31 25.85 -29.00 -18.24
CA MET A 31 27.27 -29.03 -17.89
C MET A 31 27.78 -27.59 -17.76
N CYS A 32 28.35 -27.23 -16.63
CA CYS A 32 28.81 -25.87 -16.42
C CYS A 32 30.12 -25.79 -15.62
N ALA A 33 30.89 -24.74 -15.88
CA ALA A 33 32.03 -24.38 -15.05
C ALA A 33 31.50 -23.66 -13.77
N CYS A 34 31.70 -24.31 -12.63
CA CYS A 34 31.20 -23.79 -11.36
C CYS A 34 32.15 -24.10 -10.18
N CYS A 35 32.51 -23.04 -9.45
CA CYS A 35 33.32 -23.15 -8.23
C CYS A 35 32.48 -23.23 -6.94
N GLY A 36 31.15 -23.16 -7.03
CA GLY A 36 30.23 -23.24 -5.90
C GLY A 36 30.15 -24.62 -5.27
N THR A 37 29.55 -24.71 -4.12
CA THR A 37 29.20 -25.98 -3.47
C THR A 37 27.96 -26.57 -4.11
N HIS A 38 27.93 -27.88 -4.29
CA HIS A 38 26.84 -28.65 -4.86
C HIS A 38 26.46 -29.79 -3.95
N VAL A 39 25.17 -30.12 -3.91
CA VAL A 39 24.69 -31.37 -3.32
C VAL A 39 25.01 -32.53 -4.25
N GLU A 40 25.14 -33.77 -3.73
CA GLU A 40 25.47 -34.95 -4.53
C GLU A 40 24.30 -35.42 -5.42
N ARG A 41 23.07 -35.15 -4.99
CA ARG A 41 21.85 -35.53 -5.69
C ARG A 41 20.86 -34.36 -5.71
N SER A 42 20.17 -34.13 -6.83
CA SER A 42 19.22 -33.07 -7.01
C SER A 42 18.08 -33.10 -5.96
N GLY A 43 17.65 -34.29 -5.53
CA GLY A 43 16.64 -34.45 -4.47
C GLY A 43 17.04 -33.85 -3.10
N GLN A 44 18.36 -33.70 -2.84
CA GLN A 44 18.84 -33.06 -1.61
C GLN A 44 18.62 -31.53 -1.58
N VAL A 45 18.32 -30.91 -2.71
CA VAL A 45 17.90 -29.50 -2.79
C VAL A 45 16.57 -29.30 -2.04
N GLY A 46 15.73 -30.33 -2.04
CA GLY A 46 14.41 -30.29 -1.39
C GLY A 46 13.44 -29.36 -2.08
N LEU A 47 12.68 -28.63 -1.29
CA LEU A 47 11.66 -27.70 -1.78
C LEU A 47 12.28 -26.52 -2.52
N VAL A 48 11.73 -26.17 -3.67
CA VAL A 48 12.06 -24.95 -4.42
C VAL A 48 10.83 -24.07 -4.52
N LYS A 49 10.91 -22.85 -3.98
CA LYS A 49 9.86 -21.83 -4.08
C LYS A 49 10.32 -20.68 -4.96
N PHE A 50 9.62 -20.45 -6.07
CA PHE A 50 9.81 -19.26 -6.90
C PHE A 50 9.11 -18.09 -6.24
N LEU A 51 9.84 -16.99 -6.05
CA LEU A 51 9.35 -15.73 -5.47
C LEU A 51 8.97 -14.74 -6.56
N SER A 52 9.84 -14.55 -7.56
CA SER A 52 9.57 -13.61 -8.65
C SER A 52 10.22 -14.08 -9.97
N CYS A 53 9.64 -13.59 -11.06
CA CYS A 53 10.20 -13.70 -12.42
C CYS A 53 10.07 -12.35 -13.10
N GLN A 54 11.19 -11.76 -13.49
CA GLN A 54 11.24 -10.42 -14.09
C GLN A 54 12.04 -10.47 -15.40
N LYS A 55 11.63 -9.65 -16.39
CA LYS A 55 12.42 -9.47 -17.60
C LYS A 55 13.78 -8.85 -17.23
N PHE A 56 14.85 -9.43 -17.76
CA PHE A 56 16.20 -8.95 -17.52
C PHE A 56 17.06 -9.14 -18.78
N ARG A 57 17.44 -8.04 -19.43
CA ARG A 57 18.16 -8.05 -20.72
C ARG A 57 17.42 -8.92 -21.75
N ASP A 58 18.12 -9.88 -22.33
CA ASP A 58 17.59 -10.81 -23.35
C ASP A 58 16.98 -12.08 -22.72
N GLY A 59 16.80 -12.11 -21.41
CA GLY A 59 16.30 -13.26 -20.67
C GLY A 59 15.41 -12.85 -19.50
N VAL A 60 15.39 -13.69 -18.46
CA VAL A 60 14.63 -13.47 -17.24
C VAL A 60 15.52 -13.60 -16.01
N ARG A 61 15.19 -12.84 -14.98
CA ARG A 61 15.73 -13.01 -13.63
C ARG A 61 14.69 -13.73 -12.78
N LEU A 62 15.06 -14.90 -12.29
CA LEU A 62 14.26 -15.66 -11.33
C LEU A 62 14.83 -15.44 -9.92
N GLU A 63 13.96 -15.12 -8.98
CA GLU A 63 14.26 -15.14 -7.56
C GLU A 63 13.61 -16.37 -6.95
N LEU A 64 14.37 -17.16 -6.21
CA LEU A 64 13.89 -18.40 -5.63
C LEU A 64 14.57 -18.70 -4.29
N LEU A 65 13.89 -19.48 -3.47
CA LEU A 65 14.41 -20.08 -2.25
C LEU A 65 14.43 -21.60 -2.40
N CYS A 66 15.45 -22.24 -1.80
CA CYS A 66 15.59 -23.69 -1.86
C CYS A 66 15.76 -24.27 -0.46
N GLY A 67 15.38 -25.54 -0.31
CA GLY A 67 15.58 -26.35 0.88
C GLY A 67 14.91 -25.74 2.12
N ARG A 68 15.63 -25.72 3.23
CA ARG A 68 15.13 -25.22 4.50
C ARG A 68 14.64 -23.76 4.41
N ARG A 69 15.34 -22.90 3.69
CA ARG A 69 14.92 -21.50 3.54
C ARG A 69 13.56 -21.36 2.85
N ALA A 70 13.26 -22.25 1.87
CA ALA A 70 11.94 -22.27 1.25
C ALA A 70 10.85 -22.77 2.21
N ALA A 71 11.14 -23.79 3.02
CA ALA A 71 10.23 -24.31 4.02
C ALA A 71 9.95 -23.29 5.12
N ASP A 72 10.98 -22.63 5.63
CA ASP A 72 10.85 -21.59 6.67
C ASP A 72 10.02 -20.41 6.16
N TYR A 73 10.24 -19.99 4.91
CA TYR A 73 9.46 -18.92 4.27
C TYR A 73 7.97 -19.29 4.15
N LEU A 74 7.66 -20.51 3.68
CA LEU A 74 6.27 -20.95 3.56
C LEU A 74 5.60 -21.12 4.93
N SER A 75 6.34 -21.58 5.94
CA SER A 75 5.84 -21.66 7.32
C SER A 75 5.51 -20.27 7.88
N ALA A 76 6.35 -19.26 7.61
CA ALA A 76 6.09 -17.89 8.02
C ALA A 76 4.85 -17.31 7.30
N CYS A 77 4.70 -17.54 6.00
CA CYS A 77 3.51 -17.13 5.26
C CYS A 77 2.23 -17.79 5.80
N TRP A 78 2.29 -19.08 6.13
CA TRP A 78 1.17 -19.80 6.73
C TRP A 78 0.80 -19.21 8.09
N GLU A 79 1.78 -18.93 8.93
CA GLU A 79 1.56 -18.35 10.26
C GLU A 79 0.92 -16.96 10.16
N GLN A 80 1.33 -16.12 9.21
CA GLN A 80 0.67 -14.84 8.94
C GLN A 80 -0.79 -15.03 8.52
N ALA A 81 -1.07 -15.96 7.60
CA ALA A 81 -2.43 -16.25 7.17
C ALA A 81 -3.29 -16.77 8.35
N ARG A 82 -2.71 -17.60 9.23
CA ARG A 82 -3.37 -18.10 10.42
C ARG A 82 -3.72 -16.96 11.39
N GLN A 83 -2.81 -16.03 11.64
CA GLN A 83 -3.04 -14.88 12.53
C GLN A 83 -4.13 -13.95 11.96
N ILE A 84 -4.09 -13.65 10.65
CA ILE A 84 -5.14 -12.87 9.98
C ILE A 84 -6.48 -13.61 10.11
N GLY A 85 -6.51 -14.91 9.84
CA GLY A 85 -7.70 -15.73 9.98
C GLY A 85 -8.29 -15.68 11.39
N GLN A 86 -7.43 -15.77 12.41
CA GLN A 86 -7.86 -15.66 13.82
C GLN A 86 -8.47 -14.28 14.11
N SER A 87 -7.82 -13.18 13.69
CA SER A 87 -8.32 -11.83 13.94
C SER A 87 -9.67 -11.55 13.27
N LEU A 88 -9.94 -12.22 12.15
CA LEU A 88 -11.18 -12.08 11.37
C LEU A 88 -12.18 -13.22 11.63
N SER A 89 -11.89 -14.16 12.55
CA SER A 89 -12.72 -15.34 12.87
C SER A 89 -13.04 -16.20 11.64
N VAL A 90 -12.06 -16.38 10.77
CA VAL A 90 -12.15 -17.23 9.56
C VAL A 90 -10.99 -18.21 9.48
N LYS A 91 -11.11 -19.23 8.62
CA LYS A 91 -9.99 -20.13 8.32
C LYS A 91 -8.88 -19.39 7.57
N PRO A 92 -7.60 -19.79 7.70
CA PRO A 92 -6.47 -19.15 7.03
C PRO A 92 -6.66 -19.00 5.52
N GLU A 93 -7.24 -19.99 4.85
CA GLU A 93 -7.49 -19.99 3.40
C GLU A 93 -8.54 -18.96 3.00
N ALA A 94 -9.40 -18.54 3.93
CA ALA A 94 -10.44 -17.53 3.74
C ALA A 94 -10.00 -16.13 4.19
N SER A 95 -8.75 -15.94 4.62
CA SER A 95 -8.25 -14.66 5.14
C SER A 95 -8.32 -13.53 4.08
N PHE A 96 -7.89 -13.79 2.86
CA PHE A 96 -7.92 -12.79 1.80
C PHE A 96 -9.35 -12.34 1.42
N PRO A 97 -10.32 -13.25 1.15
CA PRO A 97 -11.72 -12.85 0.97
C PRO A 97 -12.31 -12.06 2.14
N ALA A 98 -11.94 -12.39 3.38
CA ALA A 98 -12.41 -11.68 4.57
C ALA A 98 -11.85 -10.25 4.63
N VAL A 99 -10.56 -10.05 4.36
CA VAL A 99 -9.94 -8.71 4.24
C VAL A 99 -10.61 -7.90 3.13
N SER A 100 -10.85 -8.49 1.97
CA SER A 100 -11.50 -7.81 0.84
C SER A 100 -12.91 -7.34 1.20
N ARG A 101 -13.68 -8.16 1.91
CA ARG A 101 -15.02 -7.76 2.41
C ARG A 101 -14.92 -6.61 3.39
N MET A 102 -14.03 -6.68 4.37
CA MET A 102 -13.81 -5.63 5.36
C MET A 102 -13.42 -4.30 4.71
N GLN A 103 -12.56 -4.33 3.68
CA GLN A 103 -12.23 -3.13 2.90
C GLN A 103 -13.42 -2.55 2.18
N ALA A 104 -14.25 -3.38 1.55
CA ALA A 104 -15.48 -2.93 0.88
C ALA A 104 -16.49 -2.33 1.87
N GLU A 105 -16.69 -2.95 3.03
CA GLU A 105 -17.55 -2.44 4.10
C GLU A 105 -17.04 -1.11 4.67
N LEU A 106 -15.73 -0.99 4.86
CA LEU A 106 -15.11 0.26 5.30
C LEU A 106 -15.33 1.38 4.29
N LEU A 107 -15.13 1.10 2.99
CA LEU A 107 -15.37 2.08 1.92
C LEU A 107 -16.83 2.53 1.90
N HIS A 108 -17.76 1.58 1.90
CA HIS A 108 -19.20 1.87 1.93
C HIS A 108 -19.60 2.70 3.18
N THR A 109 -19.02 2.39 4.32
CA THR A 109 -19.29 3.12 5.56
C THR A 109 -18.77 4.56 5.50
N LYS A 110 -17.57 4.77 4.93
CA LYS A 110 -17.01 6.10 4.68
C LYS A 110 -17.87 6.92 3.72
N GLU A 111 -18.31 6.31 2.61
CA GLU A 111 -19.21 6.98 1.66
C GLU A 111 -20.56 7.36 2.28
N ARG A 112 -21.09 6.47 3.11
CA ARG A 112 -22.33 6.75 3.85
C ARG A 112 -22.14 7.88 4.85
N ALA A 113 -21.05 7.88 5.61
CA ALA A 113 -20.72 8.95 6.55
C ALA A 113 -20.59 10.30 5.83
N ALA A 114 -19.83 10.35 4.73
CA ALA A 114 -19.68 11.58 3.93
C ALA A 114 -21.01 12.11 3.40
N ARG A 115 -21.89 11.23 2.92
CA ARG A 115 -23.21 11.63 2.45
C ARG A 115 -24.11 12.17 3.56
N LEU A 116 -24.10 11.56 4.75
CA LEU A 116 -24.84 12.06 5.91
C LEU A 116 -24.31 13.42 6.36
N GLU A 117 -23.01 13.61 6.34
CA GLU A 117 -22.36 14.88 6.65
C GLU A 117 -22.78 15.98 5.65
N GLU A 118 -22.77 15.68 4.34
CA GLU A 118 -23.27 16.61 3.32
C GLU A 118 -24.75 17.00 3.52
N GLN A 119 -25.60 16.02 3.87
CA GLN A 119 -27.01 16.30 4.18
C GLN A 119 -27.14 17.20 5.41
N SER A 120 -26.35 16.95 6.45
CA SER A 120 -26.29 17.81 7.64
C SER A 120 -25.84 19.23 7.29
N PHE A 121 -24.81 19.38 6.47
CA PHE A 121 -24.31 20.68 6.04
C PHE A 121 -25.34 21.43 5.20
N ALA A 122 -26.03 20.74 4.28
CA ALA A 122 -27.10 21.33 3.48
C ALA A 122 -28.29 21.81 4.37
N HIS A 123 -28.62 21.04 5.39
CA HIS A 123 -29.67 21.45 6.36
C HIS A 123 -29.25 22.70 7.13
N THR A 124 -28.03 22.72 7.66
CA THR A 124 -27.47 23.91 8.33
C THR A 124 -27.44 25.11 7.39
N ALA A 125 -26.99 24.93 6.15
CA ALA A 125 -26.95 25.99 5.14
C ALA A 125 -28.37 26.59 4.88
N ALA A 126 -29.39 25.73 4.84
CA ALA A 126 -30.79 26.19 4.69
C ALA A 126 -31.27 27.00 5.89
N GLU A 127 -30.90 26.62 7.11
CA GLU A 127 -31.25 27.38 8.34
C GLU A 127 -30.65 28.79 8.38
N TYR A 128 -29.48 28.97 7.75
CA TYR A 128 -28.77 30.24 7.72
C TYR A 128 -28.97 31.03 6.43
N ALA A 129 -29.84 30.58 5.55
CA ALA A 129 -30.14 31.25 4.31
C ALA A 129 -30.62 32.71 4.53
N GLY A 130 -29.96 33.67 3.85
CA GLY A 130 -30.30 35.09 3.89
C GLY A 130 -30.00 35.81 5.19
N LYS A 131 -29.34 35.17 6.16
CA LYS A 131 -29.04 35.82 7.47
C LYS A 131 -27.86 36.81 7.43
N GLY A 132 -27.16 36.93 6.32
CA GLY A 132 -25.97 37.78 6.17
C GLY A 132 -24.74 37.18 6.83
N ASP A 133 -23.93 38.02 7.45
CA ASP A 133 -22.69 37.57 8.13
C ASP A 133 -23.03 36.58 9.25
N THR A 134 -22.40 35.42 9.20
CA THR A 134 -22.74 34.27 10.05
C THR A 134 -21.50 33.66 10.67
N VAL A 135 -21.58 33.36 11.96
CA VAL A 135 -20.55 32.59 12.68
C VAL A 135 -21.19 31.34 13.27
N LEU A 136 -20.60 30.19 12.98
CA LEU A 136 -21.00 28.91 13.54
C LEU A 136 -19.89 28.32 14.42
N VAL A 137 -20.28 27.78 15.55
CA VAL A 137 -19.43 26.96 16.41
C VAL A 137 -20.06 25.58 16.47
N THR A 138 -19.28 24.56 16.15
CA THR A 138 -19.76 23.16 16.12
C THR A 138 -18.76 22.24 16.79
N GLY A 139 -19.17 21.03 17.08
CA GLY A 139 -18.28 19.97 17.53
C GLY A 139 -17.20 19.65 16.48
N PRO A 140 -16.25 18.77 16.82
CA PRO A 140 -15.13 18.44 15.94
C PRO A 140 -15.63 17.86 14.61
N LEU A 141 -15.06 18.34 13.50
CA LEU A 141 -15.28 17.84 12.14
C LEU A 141 -13.97 17.25 11.60
N GLU A 142 -14.08 16.11 10.94
CA GLU A 142 -12.90 15.42 10.38
C GLU A 142 -12.40 16.07 9.09
N GLY A 143 -11.10 15.96 8.86
CA GLY A 143 -10.45 16.41 7.62
C GLY A 143 -10.72 17.88 7.29
N ASP A 144 -11.41 18.11 6.17
CA ASP A 144 -11.81 19.43 5.65
C ASP A 144 -13.27 19.80 5.98
N GLY A 145 -13.91 19.11 6.91
CA GLY A 145 -15.32 19.28 7.26
C GLY A 145 -15.70 20.72 7.60
N ALA A 146 -14.87 21.42 8.39
CA ALA A 146 -15.09 22.83 8.72
C ALA A 146 -15.16 23.72 7.47
N ARG A 147 -14.26 23.49 6.49
CA ARG A 147 -14.27 24.21 5.21
C ARG A 147 -15.51 23.89 4.40
N ARG A 148 -15.89 22.61 4.28
CA ARG A 148 -17.07 22.17 3.53
C ARG A 148 -18.37 22.71 4.12
N LEU A 149 -18.50 22.73 5.45
CA LEU A 149 -19.64 23.35 6.12
C LEU A 149 -19.67 24.86 5.85
N CYS A 150 -18.52 25.53 5.97
CA CYS A 150 -18.40 26.95 5.71
C CYS A 150 -18.75 27.30 4.25
N ASP A 151 -18.29 26.50 3.26
CA ASP A 151 -18.65 26.63 1.86
C ASP A 151 -20.19 26.51 1.66
N ALA A 152 -20.80 25.50 2.23
CA ALA A 152 -22.24 25.27 2.11
C ALA A 152 -23.06 26.45 2.65
N VAL A 153 -22.71 26.97 3.82
CA VAL A 153 -23.42 28.10 4.45
C VAL A 153 -23.10 29.42 3.71
N ALA A 154 -21.87 29.67 3.32
CA ALA A 154 -21.49 30.90 2.59
C ALA A 154 -22.24 31.08 1.26
N GLN A 155 -22.61 29.98 0.59
CA GLN A 155 -23.41 30.02 -0.64
C GLN A 155 -24.85 30.50 -0.43
N THR A 156 -25.39 30.41 0.79
CA THR A 156 -26.81 30.69 1.08
C THR A 156 -26.99 31.84 2.03
N CYS A 157 -26.07 32.16 2.92
CA CYS A 157 -26.24 33.17 3.96
C CYS A 157 -26.30 34.63 3.44
N GLY A 158 -25.66 34.90 2.28
CA GLY A 158 -25.61 36.22 1.66
C GLY A 158 -24.60 37.19 2.30
N GLY A 159 -23.64 36.66 3.07
CA GLY A 159 -22.57 37.42 3.74
C GLY A 159 -21.31 36.62 3.93
N ARG A 160 -20.50 36.99 4.91
CA ARG A 160 -19.34 36.23 5.35
C ARG A 160 -19.77 35.05 6.21
N CYS A 161 -19.16 33.91 6.03
CA CYS A 161 -19.33 32.76 6.90
C CYS A 161 -18.02 32.40 7.59
N ALA A 162 -18.07 32.20 8.90
CA ALA A 162 -16.97 31.64 9.68
C ALA A 162 -17.49 30.41 10.44
N VAL A 163 -16.76 29.31 10.33
CA VAL A 163 -17.06 28.07 11.05
C VAL A 163 -15.87 27.73 11.95
N PHE A 164 -16.15 27.53 13.22
CA PHE A 164 -15.21 27.02 14.20
C PHE A 164 -15.66 25.62 14.60
N ALA A 165 -14.87 24.61 14.25
CA ALA A 165 -15.15 23.21 14.51
C ALA A 165 -14.12 22.64 15.50
N GLY A 166 -14.57 22.23 16.67
CA GLY A 166 -13.66 21.73 17.69
C GLY A 166 -14.35 21.48 19.02
N GLU A 167 -13.53 21.19 20.01
CA GLU A 167 -13.96 20.91 21.39
C GLU A 167 -12.87 21.44 22.34
N ASP A 168 -13.29 21.89 23.50
CA ASP A 168 -12.43 22.50 24.53
C ASP A 168 -11.57 23.65 23.98
N ASP A 169 -10.24 23.48 23.97
CA ASP A 169 -9.28 24.50 23.53
C ASP A 169 -8.72 24.23 22.11
N ALA A 170 -9.24 23.21 21.40
CA ALA A 170 -8.75 22.77 20.10
C ALA A 170 -9.77 22.99 18.98
N TYR A 171 -9.69 24.14 18.31
CA TYR A 171 -10.57 24.48 17.19
C TYR A 171 -9.81 24.54 15.87
N ARG A 172 -10.45 24.00 14.81
CA ARG A 172 -10.11 24.31 13.42
C ARG A 172 -11.13 25.29 12.91
N TYR A 173 -10.71 26.26 12.10
CA TYR A 173 -11.66 27.22 11.55
C TYR A 173 -11.56 27.34 10.02
N ALA A 174 -12.63 27.79 9.43
CA ALA A 174 -12.71 28.20 8.04
C ALA A 174 -13.50 29.48 7.95
N VAL A 175 -13.06 30.42 7.12
CA VAL A 175 -13.78 31.68 6.83
C VAL A 175 -13.91 31.83 5.34
N ILE A 176 -15.11 32.13 4.86
CA ILE A 176 -15.40 32.28 3.43
C ILE A 176 -16.31 33.49 3.20
N HIS A 177 -16.03 34.21 2.12
CA HIS A 177 -16.91 35.23 1.55
C HIS A 177 -17.03 35.06 0.05
N THR A 178 -18.25 34.92 -0.45
CA THR A 178 -18.51 34.76 -1.90
C THR A 178 -18.44 36.11 -2.60
N GLY A 179 -17.27 36.62 -2.92
CA GLY A 179 -17.13 37.86 -3.71
C GLY A 179 -16.15 38.89 -3.16
N GLN A 180 -15.54 38.67 -2.02
CA GLN A 180 -14.50 39.54 -1.46
C GLN A 180 -13.25 38.77 -1.04
N ASP A 181 -12.10 39.43 -1.11
CA ASP A 181 -10.86 38.87 -0.57
C ASP A 181 -10.84 38.96 0.95
N ILE A 182 -10.80 37.80 1.61
CA ILE A 182 -10.80 37.70 3.07
C ILE A 182 -9.40 37.47 3.66
N ARG A 183 -8.35 37.45 2.84
CA ARG A 183 -6.97 37.23 3.32
C ARG A 183 -6.52 38.22 4.39
N PRO A 184 -6.86 39.52 4.33
CA PRO A 184 -6.55 40.45 5.40
C PRO A 184 -7.18 40.07 6.72
N LEU A 185 -8.46 39.69 6.73
CA LEU A 185 -9.20 39.26 7.93
C LEU A 185 -8.58 38.01 8.55
N VAL A 186 -8.24 37.02 7.72
CA VAL A 186 -7.62 35.76 8.20
C VAL A 186 -6.24 36.00 8.81
N LYS A 187 -5.49 36.99 8.29
CA LYS A 187 -4.22 37.38 8.87
C LYS A 187 -4.39 37.95 10.28
N ASP A 188 -5.32 38.87 10.44
CA ASP A 188 -5.62 39.50 11.75
C ASP A 188 -6.16 38.49 12.79
N MET A 189 -6.74 37.37 12.36
CA MET A 189 -7.20 36.30 13.26
C MET A 189 -6.07 35.37 13.72
N ASN A 190 -4.94 35.34 13.03
CA ASN A 190 -3.81 34.46 13.33
C ASN A 190 -2.67 35.18 14.09
N ASP A 191 -2.73 36.51 14.19
CA ASP A 191 -1.81 37.38 14.97
C ASP A 191 -2.35 37.54 16.40
#